data_0528f757570704116ffae5ead5f72ecc
#
_entry.id   0528f757570704116ffae5ead5f72ecc
#
_cell.length_a   1.000
_cell.length_b   1.000
_cell.length_c   1.000
_cell.angle_alpha   90.00
_cell.angle_beta   90.00
_cell.angle_gamma   90.00
#
_symmetry.space_group_name_H-M   'P 1'
#
loop_
_entity.id
_entity.type
_entity.pdbx_description
1 polymer ?
#
loop_
_entity_poly.entity_id
_entity_poly.type
_entity_poly.pdbx_seq_one_letter_code
_entity_poly.pdbx_strand_id
1 'polypeptide(L)' 'MIASVKGEVLEKGDNYLVVQVGGLGLRVATPVAVANGYEIGEHAQLLHPEGVVDS' A
#
# COMPACT_ATOMS: atom_id res chain seq x y z
N MET A 1 -16.27 -6.76 -4.50
CA MET A 1 -16.08 -5.83 -3.37
C MET A 1 -14.79 -5.06 -3.54
N ILE A 2 -14.81 -3.78 -3.31
CA ILE A 2 -13.62 -2.96 -3.40
C ILE A 2 -13.14 -2.64 -1.98
N ALA A 3 -11.88 -2.91 -1.74
CA ALA A 3 -11.24 -2.54 -0.49
C ALA A 3 -10.31 -1.36 -0.74
N SER A 4 -10.25 -0.44 0.21
CA SER A 4 -9.32 0.66 0.12
C SER A 4 -8.45 0.68 1.35
N VAL A 5 -7.20 1.09 1.15
CA VAL A 5 -6.21 1.18 2.22
C VAL A 5 -5.66 2.59 2.19
N LYS A 6 -5.68 3.25 3.34
CA LYS A 6 -5.09 4.58 3.48
C LYS A 6 -4.11 4.57 4.63
N GLY A 7 -2.96 5.19 4.41
CA GLY A 7 -1.98 5.30 5.45
C GLY A 7 -0.66 5.79 4.93
N GLU A 8 0.30 5.83 5.83
CA GLU A 8 1.65 6.29 5.49
C GLU A 8 2.45 5.14 4.92
N VAL A 9 3.18 5.41 3.85
CA VAL A 9 4.05 4.42 3.23
C VAL A 9 5.29 4.23 4.09
N LEU A 10 5.46 3.02 4.61
CA LEU A 10 6.62 2.69 5.44
C LEU A 10 7.76 2.12 4.62
N GLU A 11 7.43 1.33 3.60
CA GLU A 11 8.40 0.72 2.71
C GLU A 11 7.78 0.59 1.34
N LYS A 12 8.62 0.46 0.34
CA LYS A 12 8.12 0.15 -0.98
C LYS A 12 9.07 -0.82 -1.67
N GLY A 13 8.48 -1.71 -2.45
CA GLY A 13 9.23 -2.62 -3.29
C GLY A 13 8.90 -2.37 -4.74
N ASP A 14 9.26 -3.32 -5.59
CA ASP A 14 8.99 -3.18 -7.03
C ASP A 14 7.51 -3.23 -7.32
N ASN A 15 6.80 -4.08 -6.62
CA ASN A 15 5.37 -4.31 -6.90
C ASN A 15 4.54 -4.39 -5.63
N TYR A 16 4.99 -3.71 -4.57
CA TYR A 16 4.22 -3.66 -3.33
C TYR A 16 4.56 -2.40 -2.56
N LEU A 17 3.66 -2.05 -1.66
CA LEU A 17 3.88 -0.98 -0.69
C LEU A 17 3.52 -1.54 0.68
N VAL A 18 4.27 -1.11 1.70
CA VAL A 18 3.90 -1.37 3.08
C VAL A 18 3.32 -0.09 3.62
N VAL A 19 2.07 -0.15 4.03
CA VAL A 19 1.31 1.04 4.45
C VAL A 19 0.94 0.87 5.92
N GLN A 20 1.15 1.90 6.70
CA GLN A 20 0.79 1.88 8.11
C GLN A 20 -0.69 2.23 8.26
N VAL A 21 -1.43 1.31 8.86
CA VAL A 21 -2.85 1.50 9.13
C VAL A 21 -3.03 1.22 10.61
N GLY A 22 -3.31 2.26 11.39
CA GLY A 22 -3.35 2.10 12.84
C GLY A 22 -2.00 1.67 13.34
N GLY A 23 -1.94 0.59 14.11
CA GLY A 23 -0.70 0.07 14.62
C GLY A 23 -0.05 -1.01 13.77
N LEU A 24 -0.56 -1.23 12.55
CA LEU A 24 -0.12 -2.32 11.70
C LEU A 24 0.53 -1.81 10.43
N GLY A 25 1.60 -2.49 10.00
CA GLY A 25 2.13 -2.31 8.67
C GLY A 25 1.56 -3.38 7.75
N LEU A 26 0.82 -2.96 6.75
CA LEU A 26 0.16 -3.87 5.82
C LEU A 26 0.90 -3.85 4.50
N ARG A 27 1.23 -5.04 3.99
CA ARG A 27 1.82 -5.14 2.67
C ARG A 27 0.70 -5.24 1.64
N VAL A 28 0.71 -4.32 0.69
CA VAL A 28 -0.32 -4.25 -0.32
C VAL A 28 0.35 -4.45 -1.67
N ALA A 29 -0.08 -5.47 -2.41
CA ALA A 29 0.43 -5.69 -3.76
C ALA A 29 -0.08 -4.58 -4.67
N THR A 30 0.81 -4.03 -5.47
CA THR A 30 0.47 -2.96 -6.40
C THR A 30 1.17 -3.20 -7.74
N PRO A 31 0.65 -2.60 -8.81
CA PRO A 31 1.44 -2.54 -10.04
C PRO A 31 2.74 -1.75 -9.82
N VAL A 32 3.73 -2.05 -10.63
CA VAL A 32 5.04 -1.40 -10.52
C VAL A 32 4.90 0.11 -10.62
N ALA A 33 4.08 0.60 -11.55
CA ALA A 33 3.91 2.03 -11.74
C ALA A 33 3.34 2.70 -10.50
N VAL A 34 2.45 2.02 -9.79
CA VAL A 34 1.85 2.58 -8.57
C VAL A 34 2.90 2.62 -7.46
N ALA A 35 3.65 1.53 -7.29
CA ALA A 35 4.69 1.51 -6.26
C ALA A 35 5.72 2.60 -6.50
N ASN A 36 6.09 2.81 -7.76
CA ASN A 36 7.07 3.84 -8.10
C ASN A 36 6.54 5.25 -7.90
N GLY A 37 5.23 5.42 -7.87
CA GLY A 37 4.62 6.73 -7.74
C GLY A 37 4.56 7.27 -6.32
N TYR A 38 4.89 6.44 -5.32
CA TYR A 38 4.85 6.87 -3.93
C TYR A 38 6.23 6.83 -3.32
N GLU A 39 6.45 7.73 -2.36
CA GLU A 39 7.69 7.77 -1.61
C GLU A 39 7.45 7.33 -0.17
N ILE A 40 8.49 6.81 0.46
CA ILE A 40 8.42 6.45 1.88
C ILE A 40 8.10 7.70 2.68
N GLY A 41 7.14 7.59 3.58
CA GLY A 41 6.66 8.73 4.39
C GLY A 41 5.47 9.44 3.79
N GLU A 42 5.14 9.14 2.55
CA GLU A 42 4.03 9.79 1.88
C GLU A 42 2.72 9.08 2.24
N HIS A 43 1.64 9.85 2.30
CA HIS A 43 0.31 9.26 2.50
C HIS A 43 -0.19 8.69 1.19
N ALA A 44 -0.64 7.45 1.25
CA ALA A 44 -1.17 6.76 0.08
C ALA A 44 -2.60 6.34 0.32
N GLN A 45 -3.39 6.34 -0.73
CA GLN A 45 -4.71 5.76 -0.72
C GLN A 45 -4.78 4.81 -1.90
N LEU A 46 -4.98 3.53 -1.59
CA LEU A 46 -4.93 2.48 -2.59
C LEU A 46 -6.29 1.82 -2.67
N LEU A 47 -6.80 1.70 -3.88
CA LEU A 47 -7.99 0.91 -4.15
C LEU A 47 -7.52 -0.43 -4.66
N HIS A 48 -7.96 -1.49 -3.99
CA HIS A 48 -7.46 -2.81 -4.33
C HIS A 48 -8.65 -3.76 -4.44
N PRO A 49 -9.21 -3.89 -5.63
CA PRO A 49 -10.42 -4.69 -5.80
C PRO A 49 -10.26 -6.12 -5.34
N GLU A 50 -9.05 -6.65 -5.38
CA GLU A 50 -8.81 -8.03 -5.01
C GLU A 50 -8.44 -8.18 -3.55
N GLY A 51 -8.19 -7.09 -2.88
CA GLY A 51 -8.00 -7.10 -1.45
C GLY A 51 -6.85 -7.94 -0.95
N VAL A 52 -5.76 -7.99 -1.65
CA VAL A 52 -4.61 -8.74 -1.19
C VAL A 52 -3.85 -7.90 -0.20
N VAL A 53 -3.98 -8.23 1.06
CA VAL A 53 -3.32 -7.52 2.14
C VAL A 53 -2.64 -8.54 3.01
N ASP A 54 -1.37 -8.29 3.32
CA ASP A 54 -0.59 -9.18 4.14
C ASP A 54 0.17 -8.37 5.16
N SER A 55 0.14 -8.80 6.40
CA SER A 55 0.79 -8.07 7.48
C SER A 55 2.16 -8.62 7.81
#